data_a4e3215d6fce12773b60a608cca3485f
#
_entry.id   a4e3215d6fce12773b60a608cca3485f
#
_cell.length_a   1.000
_cell.length_b   1.000
_cell.length_c   1.000
_cell.angle_alpha   90.00
_cell.angle_beta   90.00
_cell.angle_gamma   90.00
#
_symmetry.space_group_name_H-M   'P 1'
#
loop_
_entity.id
_entity.type
_entity.pdbx_description
1 polymer ?
#
loop_
_entity_poly.entity_id
_entity_poly.type
_entity_poly.pdbx_seq_one_letter_code
_entity_poly.pdbx_strand_id
1 'polypeptide(L)'
;IDGFSMLLIGGSTTGPGYKKNHPDIWQKDEDLSKEDEKRILKSLQENNYIFDLILTHTVPECMVKAWFPDKDLSVTNRILEHVWQSVSYQYWLFGHFHEDVDYPERMHCLYNDVMLLEALKDGGIRAERRKL
;
A
#
# COMPACT_ATOMS: atom_id res chain seq x y z
N ILE A 1 5.06 -8.32 -16.46
CA ILE A 1 5.24 -9.76 -16.64
C ILE A 1 3.96 -10.29 -17.28
N ASP A 2 4.06 -11.14 -18.26
CA ASP A 2 2.95 -11.63 -19.10
C ASP A 2 1.67 -11.94 -18.30
N GLY A 3 0.63 -11.13 -18.51
CA GLY A 3 -0.67 -11.31 -17.88
C GLY A 3 -0.75 -10.97 -16.39
N PHE A 4 0.32 -10.45 -15.81
CA PHE A 4 0.37 -10.08 -14.41
C PHE A 4 0.41 -8.57 -14.26
N SER A 5 -0.61 -7.99 -13.60
CA SER A 5 -0.71 -6.55 -13.39
C SER A 5 -0.37 -6.15 -11.97
N MET A 6 0.47 -5.16 -11.83
CA MET A 6 0.91 -4.62 -10.54
C MET A 6 0.66 -3.13 -10.44
N LEU A 7 0.14 -2.69 -9.32
CA LEU A 7 0.04 -1.27 -8.98
C LEU A 7 1.02 -0.97 -7.85
N LEU A 8 1.92 -0.04 -8.09
CA LEU A 8 2.93 0.39 -7.11
C LEU A 8 2.66 1.84 -6.73
N ILE A 9 2.37 2.09 -5.47
CA ILE A 9 2.15 3.45 -4.97
C ILE A 9 3.07 3.68 -3.77
N GLY A 10 4.07 4.52 -3.96
CA GLY A 10 4.90 5.01 -2.86
C GLY A 10 4.19 6.12 -2.11
N GLY A 11 4.86 6.70 -1.18
CA GLY A 11 4.34 7.84 -0.43
C GLY A 11 3.97 7.48 0.99
N SER A 12 4.28 8.42 1.85
CA SER A 12 4.03 8.33 3.28
C SER A 12 4.04 9.74 3.84
N THR A 13 3.57 9.90 5.06
CA THR A 13 3.79 11.13 5.79
C THR A 13 4.34 10.81 7.17
N THR A 14 5.20 11.68 7.65
CA THR A 14 5.63 11.65 9.04
C THR A 14 4.69 12.53 9.85
N GLY A 15 4.20 12.00 10.96
CA GLY A 15 3.34 12.78 11.86
C GLY A 15 4.04 14.04 12.39
N PRO A 16 3.25 15.01 12.90
CA PRO A 16 3.81 16.26 13.43
C PRO A 16 4.90 16.08 14.49
N GLY A 17 4.76 15.04 15.31
CA GLY A 17 5.76 14.73 16.33
C GLY A 17 7.10 14.32 15.75
N TYR A 18 7.12 13.53 14.70
CA TYR A 18 8.36 13.13 14.03
C TYR A 18 9.05 14.33 13.37
N LYS A 19 8.29 15.13 12.65
CA LYS A 19 8.80 16.36 12.02
C LYS A 19 9.46 17.29 13.06
N LYS A 20 8.80 17.47 14.21
CA LYS A 20 9.30 18.32 15.30
C LYS A 20 10.61 17.79 15.88
N ASN A 21 10.70 16.45 16.06
CA ASN A 21 11.85 15.81 16.71
C ASN A 21 13.00 15.48 15.74
N HIS A 22 12.72 15.45 14.43
CA HIS A 22 13.67 15.05 13.39
C HIS A 22 13.67 16.03 12.21
N PRO A 23 13.90 17.34 12.44
CA PRO A 23 13.76 18.35 11.38
C PRO A 23 14.73 18.12 10.20
N ASP A 24 15.90 17.52 10.47
CA ASP A 24 16.95 17.33 9.46
C ASP A 24 16.69 16.18 8.49
N ILE A 25 15.84 15.23 8.88
CA ILE A 25 15.55 14.05 8.07
C ILE A 25 14.10 14.00 7.58
N TRP A 26 13.27 14.95 8.00
CA TRP A 26 11.89 15.06 7.51
C TRP A 26 11.87 15.57 6.07
N GLN A 27 11.15 14.88 5.21
CA GLN A 27 10.96 15.26 3.81
C GLN A 27 9.52 15.63 3.56
N LYS A 28 9.32 16.87 3.11
CA LYS A 28 7.99 17.42 2.81
C LYS A 28 7.26 16.65 1.69
N ASP A 29 8.02 16.08 0.76
CA ASP A 29 7.49 15.44 -0.45
C ASP A 29 7.23 13.95 -0.30
N GLU A 30 7.29 13.40 0.91
CA GLU A 30 6.96 12.00 1.17
C GLU A 30 5.47 11.71 0.97
N ASP A 31 4.62 12.68 1.27
CA ASP A 31 3.18 12.54 1.12
C ASP A 31 2.77 12.73 -0.35
N LEU A 32 1.72 12.05 -0.78
CA LEU A 32 1.24 12.16 -2.15
C LEU A 32 0.61 13.53 -2.42
N SER A 33 0.85 14.06 -3.60
CA SER A 33 0.28 15.31 -4.07
C SER A 33 -1.02 15.10 -4.86
N LYS A 34 -1.71 16.20 -5.17
CA LYS A 34 -2.89 16.14 -6.06
C LYS A 34 -2.53 15.64 -7.47
N GLU A 35 -1.34 15.98 -7.94
CA GLU A 35 -0.88 15.49 -9.25
C GLU A 35 -0.60 14.00 -9.22
N ASP A 36 -0.05 13.50 -8.11
CA ASP A 36 0.12 12.06 -7.89
C ASP A 36 -1.22 11.34 -7.87
N GLU A 37 -2.23 11.91 -7.19
CA GLU A 37 -3.59 11.35 -7.17
C GLU A 37 -4.18 11.23 -8.56
N LYS A 38 -4.04 12.27 -9.39
CA LYS A 38 -4.52 12.25 -10.79
C LYS A 38 -3.84 11.15 -11.60
N ARG A 39 -2.53 10.97 -11.45
CA ARG A 39 -1.79 9.92 -12.14
C ARG A 39 -2.23 8.53 -11.70
N ILE A 40 -2.47 8.37 -10.40
CA ILE A 40 -2.98 7.12 -9.84
C ILE A 40 -4.35 6.79 -10.44
N LEU A 41 -5.29 7.73 -10.38
CA LEU A 41 -6.64 7.53 -10.91
C LEU A 41 -6.64 7.19 -12.40
N LYS A 42 -5.75 7.82 -13.18
CA LYS A 42 -5.58 7.50 -14.59
C LYS A 42 -5.09 6.06 -14.78
N SER A 43 -4.12 5.63 -13.99
CA SER A 43 -3.61 4.24 -14.03
C SER A 43 -4.68 3.23 -13.68
N LEU A 44 -5.53 3.54 -12.70
CA LEU A 44 -6.66 2.67 -12.35
C LEU A 44 -7.60 2.50 -13.53
N GLN A 45 -7.97 3.59 -14.18
CA GLN A 45 -8.86 3.57 -15.33
C GLN A 45 -8.26 2.79 -16.50
N GLU A 46 -6.99 3.02 -16.81
CA GLU A 46 -6.27 2.34 -17.91
C GLU A 46 -6.19 0.83 -17.70
N ASN A 47 -6.26 0.36 -16.46
CA ASN A 47 -6.20 -1.06 -16.10
C ASN A 47 -7.57 -1.64 -15.72
N ASN A 48 -8.65 -0.94 -16.05
CA ASN A 48 -10.02 -1.35 -15.74
C ASN A 48 -10.25 -1.65 -14.25
N TYR A 49 -9.49 -0.98 -13.37
CA TYR A 49 -9.59 -1.11 -11.91
C TYR A 49 -9.32 -2.53 -11.39
N ILE A 50 -8.59 -3.35 -12.15
CA ILE A 50 -8.27 -4.74 -11.79
C ILE A 50 -6.75 -4.92 -11.75
N PHE A 51 -6.25 -5.42 -10.62
CA PHE A 51 -4.82 -5.68 -10.42
C PHE A 51 -4.63 -7.04 -9.76
N ASP A 52 -3.56 -7.73 -10.12
CA ASP A 52 -3.18 -8.96 -9.43
C ASP A 52 -2.53 -8.64 -8.09
N LEU A 53 -1.67 -7.64 -8.06
CA LEU A 53 -0.92 -7.25 -6.88
C LEU A 53 -0.92 -5.74 -6.71
N ILE A 54 -1.14 -5.27 -5.49
CA ILE A 54 -0.95 -3.87 -5.12
C ILE A 54 0.15 -3.81 -4.06
N LEU A 55 1.12 -2.94 -4.27
CA LEU A 55 2.21 -2.66 -3.34
C LEU A 55 2.16 -1.20 -2.92
N THR A 56 2.05 -0.95 -1.64
CA THR A 56 2.04 0.41 -1.10
C THR A 56 2.96 0.50 0.11
N HIS A 57 3.38 1.71 0.47
CA HIS A 57 4.16 1.90 1.69
C HIS A 57 3.27 1.78 2.93
N THR A 58 2.09 2.37 2.89
CA THR A 58 1.12 2.36 3.98
C THR A 58 -0.23 1.81 3.52
N VAL A 59 -1.31 2.03 4.25
CA VAL A 59 -2.62 1.43 3.99
C VAL A 59 -3.72 2.48 3.82
N PRO A 60 -4.89 2.09 3.27
CA PRO A 60 -6.08 2.95 3.25
C PRO A 60 -6.46 3.48 4.64
N GLU A 61 -7.13 4.62 4.67
CA GLU A 61 -7.52 5.31 5.90
C GLU A 61 -8.32 4.42 6.85
N CYS A 62 -9.28 3.66 6.33
CA CYS A 62 -10.11 2.79 7.18
C CYS A 62 -9.29 1.70 7.87
N MET A 63 -8.24 1.19 7.22
CA MET A 63 -7.33 0.21 7.81
C MET A 63 -6.45 0.82 8.89
N VAL A 64 -5.99 2.06 8.69
CA VAL A 64 -5.26 2.77 9.76
C VAL A 64 -6.13 2.88 11.00
N LYS A 65 -7.38 3.31 10.84
CA LYS A 65 -8.31 3.44 11.96
C LYS A 65 -8.59 2.11 12.66
N ALA A 66 -8.72 1.04 11.88
CA ALA A 66 -9.05 -0.29 12.41
C ALA A 66 -7.86 -1.03 13.02
N TRP A 67 -6.69 -0.96 12.39
CA TRP A 67 -5.53 -1.76 12.76
C TRP A 67 -4.43 -0.99 13.47
N PHE A 68 -4.34 0.30 13.26
CA PHE A 68 -3.30 1.17 13.79
C PHE A 68 -3.88 2.46 14.38
N PRO A 69 -4.80 2.36 15.37
CA PRO A 69 -5.57 3.51 15.85
C PRO A 69 -4.72 4.62 16.47
N ASP A 70 -3.48 4.31 16.89
CA ASP A 70 -2.56 5.29 17.48
C ASP A 70 -1.79 6.08 16.42
N LYS A 71 -1.96 5.77 15.14
CA LYS A 71 -1.25 6.45 14.05
C LYS A 71 -2.08 7.60 13.49
N ASP A 72 -1.39 8.68 13.11
CA ASP A 72 -2.01 9.81 12.44
C ASP A 72 -2.40 9.45 11.01
N LEU A 73 -3.46 10.06 10.52
CA LEU A 73 -3.90 9.92 9.14
C LEU A 73 -3.17 10.92 8.24
N SER A 74 -2.90 10.52 7.01
CA SER A 74 -2.21 11.34 6.02
C SER A 74 -3.06 11.51 4.76
N VAL A 75 -2.63 12.43 3.89
CA VAL A 75 -3.20 12.56 2.55
C VAL A 75 -3.03 11.25 1.78
N THR A 76 -1.87 10.60 1.90
CA THR A 76 -1.61 9.30 1.28
C THR A 76 -2.64 8.25 1.71
N ASN A 77 -2.96 8.17 3.01
CA ASN A 77 -3.99 7.22 3.49
C ASN A 77 -5.36 7.48 2.84
N ARG A 78 -5.75 8.74 2.65
CA ARG A 78 -7.03 9.09 2.00
C ARG A 78 -7.03 8.72 0.52
N ILE A 79 -5.93 8.95 -0.17
CA ILE A 79 -5.78 8.56 -1.57
C ILE A 79 -5.87 7.03 -1.70
N LEU A 80 -5.19 6.30 -0.82
CA LEU A 80 -5.26 4.84 -0.80
C LEU A 80 -6.67 4.34 -0.47
N GLU A 81 -7.44 5.08 0.33
CA GLU A 81 -8.85 4.76 0.59
C GLU A 81 -9.67 4.81 -0.70
N HIS A 82 -9.49 5.85 -1.52
CA HIS A 82 -10.16 5.96 -2.82
C HIS A 82 -9.73 4.83 -3.76
N VAL A 83 -8.45 4.48 -3.77
CA VAL A 83 -7.94 3.34 -4.55
C VAL A 83 -8.62 2.05 -4.11
N TRP A 84 -8.62 1.76 -2.81
CA TRP A 84 -9.18 0.54 -2.26
C TRP A 84 -10.67 0.37 -2.58
N GLN A 85 -11.44 1.46 -2.50
CA GLN A 85 -12.87 1.45 -2.83
C GLN A 85 -13.15 1.23 -4.31
N SER A 86 -12.16 1.47 -5.18
CA SER A 86 -12.33 1.45 -6.63
C SER A 86 -11.81 0.17 -7.30
N VAL A 87 -10.92 -0.58 -6.66
CA VAL A 87 -10.17 -1.65 -7.32
C VAL A 87 -10.58 -3.05 -6.85
N SER A 88 -10.33 -4.03 -7.73
CA SER A 88 -10.27 -5.45 -7.38
C SER A 88 -8.81 -5.89 -7.42
N TYR A 89 -8.39 -6.71 -6.46
CA TYR A 89 -7.01 -7.20 -6.38
C TYR A 89 -6.98 -8.61 -5.78
N GLN A 90 -5.88 -9.32 -6.01
CA GLN A 90 -5.67 -10.63 -5.39
C GLN A 90 -4.88 -10.51 -4.09
N TYR A 91 -3.81 -9.69 -4.08
CA TYR A 91 -3.01 -9.42 -2.88
C TYR A 91 -2.63 -7.96 -2.80
N TRP A 92 -2.60 -7.44 -1.57
CA TRP A 92 -2.13 -6.10 -1.27
C TRP A 92 -1.05 -6.19 -0.20
N LEU A 93 0.18 -5.82 -0.54
CA LEU A 93 1.31 -5.85 0.37
C LEU A 93 1.71 -4.44 0.76
N PHE A 94 2.04 -4.24 2.02
CA PHE A 94 2.45 -2.92 2.53
C PHE A 94 3.51 -3.05 3.63
N GLY A 95 4.14 -1.94 3.99
CA GLY A 95 5.14 -1.86 5.05
C GLY A 95 4.78 -0.79 6.07
N HIS A 96 5.74 0.09 6.41
CA HIS A 96 5.60 1.25 7.28
C HIS A 96 5.48 0.93 8.78
N PHE A 97 4.70 -0.04 9.18
CA PHE A 97 4.33 -0.28 10.58
C PHE A 97 5.32 -1.20 11.34
N HIS A 98 6.40 -1.61 10.67
CA HIS A 98 7.47 -2.41 11.24
C HIS A 98 6.98 -3.71 11.91
N GLU A 99 6.09 -4.40 11.25
CA GLU A 99 5.58 -5.70 11.73
C GLU A 99 5.36 -6.67 10.56
N ASP A 100 5.30 -7.94 10.90
CA ASP A 100 5.06 -9.03 9.95
C ASP A 100 3.75 -9.71 10.32
N VAL A 101 2.64 -9.23 9.74
CA VAL A 101 1.29 -9.68 10.10
C VAL A 101 0.42 -9.80 8.86
N ASP A 102 -0.39 -10.84 8.81
CA ASP A 102 -1.44 -11.01 7.82
C ASP A 102 -2.74 -10.40 8.35
N TYR A 103 -3.31 -9.46 7.58
CA TYR A 103 -4.55 -8.78 7.91
C TYR A 103 -5.70 -9.27 7.05
N PRO A 104 -6.97 -8.92 7.40
CA PRO A 104 -8.11 -9.18 6.54
C PRO A 104 -7.98 -8.51 5.17
N GLU A 105 -8.89 -8.83 4.26
CA GLU A 105 -8.97 -8.25 2.91
C GLU A 105 -7.76 -8.59 2.03
N ARG A 106 -7.08 -9.72 2.30
CA ARG A 106 -5.88 -10.16 1.58
C ARG A 106 -4.76 -9.11 1.60
N MET A 107 -4.64 -8.41 2.73
CA MET A 107 -3.61 -7.42 2.99
C MET A 107 -2.55 -7.99 3.92
N HIS A 108 -1.28 -7.78 3.58
CA HIS A 108 -0.16 -8.35 4.34
C HIS A 108 0.89 -7.27 4.61
N CYS A 109 1.21 -7.10 5.89
CA CYS A 109 2.27 -6.21 6.33
C CYS A 109 3.59 -6.96 6.36
N LEU A 110 4.62 -6.37 5.76
CA LEU A 110 5.96 -6.96 5.70
C LEU A 110 6.98 -6.01 6.31
N TYR A 111 7.87 -6.57 7.11
CA TYR A 111 9.01 -5.85 7.70
C TYR A 111 10.29 -6.66 7.57
N ASN A 112 10.36 -7.82 8.21
CA ASN A 112 11.50 -8.74 8.13
C ASN A 112 11.22 -9.94 7.24
N ASP A 113 9.95 -10.31 7.11
CA ASP A 113 9.55 -11.44 6.30
C ASP A 113 9.59 -11.13 4.81
N VAL A 114 9.63 -12.15 3.99
CA VAL A 114 9.44 -12.04 2.54
C VAL A 114 8.16 -12.74 2.13
N MET A 115 7.56 -12.25 1.06
CA MET A 115 6.39 -12.87 0.45
C MET A 115 6.79 -13.41 -0.91
N LEU A 116 6.71 -14.71 -1.09
CA LEU A 116 6.92 -15.35 -2.39
C LEU A 116 5.60 -15.42 -3.13
N LEU A 117 5.57 -14.89 -4.34
CA LEU A 117 4.39 -14.87 -5.17
C LEU A 117 4.62 -15.70 -6.43
N GLU A 118 3.67 -16.55 -6.74
CA GLU A 118 3.70 -17.37 -7.94
C GLU A 118 2.42 -17.16 -8.74
N ALA A 119 2.57 -16.74 -10.00
CA ALA A 119 1.45 -16.64 -10.93
C ALA A 119 1.03 -18.04 -11.38
N LEU A 120 -0.23 -18.36 -11.23
CA LEU A 120 -0.79 -19.65 -11.63
C LEU A 120 -1.35 -19.60 -13.05
N LYS A 121 -1.46 -20.75 -13.70
CA LYS A 121 -1.93 -20.85 -15.09
C LYS A 121 -3.38 -20.38 -15.27
N ASP A 122 -4.19 -20.45 -14.21
CA ASP A 122 -5.59 -20.01 -14.21
C ASP A 122 -5.78 -18.50 -13.99
N GLY A 123 -4.67 -17.75 -13.89
CA GLY A 123 -4.70 -16.31 -13.60
C GLY A 123 -4.68 -15.96 -12.13
N GLY A 124 -4.68 -16.96 -11.23
CA GLY A 124 -4.56 -16.74 -9.80
C GLY A 124 -3.12 -16.52 -9.35
N ILE A 125 -2.95 -16.17 -8.08
CA ILE A 125 -1.65 -16.01 -7.45
C ILE A 125 -1.61 -16.89 -6.21
N ARG A 126 -0.52 -17.64 -6.05
CA ARG A 126 -0.19 -18.30 -4.79
C ARG A 126 0.83 -17.45 -4.05
N ALA A 127 0.56 -17.18 -2.80
CA ALA A 127 1.44 -16.39 -1.95
C ALA A 127 1.89 -17.22 -0.75
N GLU A 128 3.17 -17.12 -0.40
CA GLU A 128 3.75 -17.80 0.75
C GLU A 128 4.63 -16.83 1.52
N ARG A 129 4.33 -16.64 2.81
CA ARG A 129 5.17 -15.85 3.71
C ARG A 129 6.33 -16.73 4.20
N ARG A 130 7.54 -16.19 4.12
CA ARG A 130 8.73 -16.84 4.69
C ARG A 130 9.43 -15.90 5.66
N LYS A 131 9.82 -16.44 6.78
CA LYS A 131 10.63 -15.72 7.76
C LYS A 131 12.10 -15.80 7.34
N LEU A 132 12.78 -14.67 7.46
CA LEU A 132 14.23 -14.61 7.21
C LEU A 132 15.01 -14.93 8.47
#